data_6d32afb8adcb4578babe8797249a949c
#
_entry.id   6d32afb8adcb4578babe8797249a949c
#
_cell.length_a   1.000
_cell.length_b   1.000
_cell.length_c   1.000
_cell.angle_alpha   90.00
_cell.angle_beta   90.00
_cell.angle_gamma   90.00
#
_symmetry.space_group_name_H-M   'P 1'
#
loop_
_entity.id
_entity.type
_entity.pdbx_description
1 polymer ?
#
loop_
_entity_poly.entity_id
_entity_poly.type
_entity_poly.pdbx_seq_one_letter_code
_entity_poly.pdbx_strand_id
1 'polypeptide(L)'
;MKAHLTTCLLAAAFQLNAADFFDETKAQTLFAFDHISIPHTQNLKLEMRQPVKHDLNPVMKRGAPGTVDAHGVQFYGSIIKDGAKYRMWYVAFDDDPNNKVTSSRWRAAYAESVDGLNWVKPELGLVDFHGSTNNNLLDMGGGAWGFVNLKVIKDDSDPDASRRYKMTTHVYYRHTRRLGTLLPFVSADGLRWKPVKDVKPLKAELRKEDLFIPGFHFEPCGGLYQWDGQYFISGQNALPGTHHYQGRVNRTYRSSDFVNWSATNAITFTRTTQQEWLGPNRSREGEQSHEGISVWNRGNVLLGTYGRWHGGAEWKDTTIDLGFVMSNDGLNFREPKHEWTFIARGKDGAWDQGGLIQGQGFENIGEQTYIYYGTWDPRPTGGPEMPRGGVGIAALPRDRFGDLVFDPSNEGPGDYQLPQVTAELVTTSLSVKNPRFYINADGLSEDAALRIELLDHLERPIPGYETRVTQSGFQMPIQWGKPGRFPDRVRLHVIFEGPKRADIRLSAIYVK
;
A
#
# COMPACT_ATOMS: atom_id res chain seq x y z
N MET A 1 16.34 -64.55 19.67
CA MET A 1 16.39 -63.16 20.16
C MET A 1 17.19 -62.33 19.18
N LYS A 2 16.49 -61.56 18.34
CA LYS A 2 17.13 -60.58 17.43
C LYS A 2 16.57 -59.23 17.86
N ALA A 3 17.47 -58.36 18.33
CA ALA A 3 17.16 -56.99 18.68
C ALA A 3 17.21 -56.12 17.42
N HIS A 4 16.11 -55.44 17.12
CA HIS A 4 16.08 -54.37 16.11
C HIS A 4 16.39 -53.03 16.80
N LEU A 5 17.55 -52.48 16.45
CA LEU A 5 17.87 -51.07 16.73
C LEU A 5 17.10 -50.15 15.72
N THR A 6 16.17 -49.41 16.22
CA THR A 6 15.51 -48.34 15.45
C THR A 6 16.28 -47.04 15.68
N THR A 7 16.97 -46.56 14.62
CA THR A 7 17.68 -45.29 14.65
C THR A 7 16.67 -44.17 14.38
N CYS A 8 16.33 -43.39 15.40
CA CYS A 8 15.60 -42.14 15.24
C CYS A 8 16.54 -41.05 14.69
N LEU A 9 16.37 -40.66 13.45
CA LEU A 9 16.94 -39.43 12.91
C LEU A 9 16.07 -38.25 13.42
N LEU A 10 16.61 -37.47 14.36
CA LEU A 10 16.08 -36.16 14.69
C LEU A 10 16.46 -35.20 13.56
N ALA A 11 15.50 -34.82 12.73
CA ALA A 11 15.59 -33.67 11.88
C ALA A 11 15.46 -32.40 12.76
N ALA A 12 16.56 -31.73 13.03
CA ALA A 12 16.55 -30.41 13.63
C ALA A 12 16.00 -29.42 12.59
N ALA A 13 14.71 -29.11 12.68
CA ALA A 13 14.15 -27.99 11.98
C ALA A 13 14.70 -26.71 12.62
N PHE A 14 15.58 -26.01 11.92
CA PHE A 14 15.92 -24.63 12.26
C PHE A 14 14.64 -23.79 12.08
N GLN A 15 13.92 -23.59 13.17
CA GLN A 15 12.95 -22.50 13.24
C GLN A 15 13.75 -21.20 13.36
N LEU A 16 13.96 -20.52 12.21
CA LEU A 16 14.33 -19.13 12.21
C LEU A 16 13.17 -18.37 12.90
N ASN A 17 13.43 -17.91 14.10
CA ASN A 17 12.48 -17.10 14.85
C ASN A 17 12.24 -15.79 14.09
N ALA A 18 10.98 -15.48 13.81
CA ALA A 18 10.53 -14.20 13.23
C ALA A 18 10.98 -12.94 14.03
N ALA A 19 11.64 -13.15 15.19
CA ALA A 19 12.16 -12.12 16.07
C ALA A 19 13.45 -11.43 15.59
N ASP A 20 14.14 -11.97 14.57
CA ASP A 20 15.47 -11.50 14.17
C ASP A 20 15.45 -10.53 12.98
N PHE A 21 14.30 -10.27 12.37
CA PHE A 21 14.20 -9.32 11.26
C PHE A 21 14.14 -7.88 11.76
N PHE A 22 14.98 -7.01 11.19
CA PHE A 22 14.89 -5.58 11.49
C PHE A 22 13.69 -4.92 10.79
N ASP A 23 13.25 -3.79 11.33
CA ASP A 23 12.21 -2.94 10.76
C ASP A 23 12.76 -2.22 9.51
N GLU A 24 12.31 -2.61 8.35
CA GLU A 24 12.76 -2.07 7.05
C GLU A 24 12.35 -0.60 6.84
N THR A 25 11.33 -0.11 7.56
CA THR A 25 10.94 1.30 7.48
C THR A 25 12.01 2.24 8.07
N LYS A 26 12.96 1.67 8.84
CA LYS A 26 14.11 2.37 9.42
C LYS A 26 15.41 2.15 8.62
N ALA A 27 15.30 1.59 7.44
CA ALA A 27 16.39 1.38 6.50
C ALA A 27 16.05 2.03 5.16
N GLN A 28 17.06 2.35 4.35
CA GLN A 28 16.82 2.64 2.94
C GLN A 28 16.59 1.30 2.22
N THR A 29 15.47 1.18 1.51
CA THR A 29 15.16 0.00 0.71
C THR A 29 15.28 0.36 -0.78
N LEU A 30 16.23 -0.27 -1.47
CA LEU A 30 16.43 -0.14 -2.90
C LEU A 30 15.75 -1.33 -3.57
N PHE A 31 14.52 -1.12 -4.03
CA PHE A 31 13.76 -2.18 -4.70
C PHE A 31 14.23 -2.39 -6.13
N ALA A 32 14.19 -3.63 -6.60
CA ALA A 32 14.55 -4.02 -7.97
C ALA A 32 13.85 -3.20 -9.07
N PHE A 33 12.63 -2.75 -8.79
CA PHE A 33 11.80 -1.95 -9.72
C PHE A 33 11.98 -0.43 -9.57
N ASP A 34 12.84 0.03 -8.66
CA ASP A 34 13.07 1.46 -8.44
C ASP A 34 14.27 1.97 -9.23
N HIS A 35 14.04 2.42 -10.46
CA HIS A 35 15.08 2.95 -11.34
C HIS A 35 15.72 4.27 -10.84
N ILE A 36 15.18 4.91 -9.79
CA ILE A 36 15.83 6.06 -9.14
C ILE A 36 16.88 5.56 -8.15
N SER A 37 16.56 4.53 -7.39
CA SER A 37 17.53 3.90 -6.48
C SER A 37 18.54 3.01 -7.21
N ILE A 38 18.13 2.40 -8.33
CA ILE A 38 18.98 1.55 -9.20
C ILE A 38 18.93 2.13 -10.63
N PRO A 39 19.69 3.21 -10.91
CA PRO A 39 19.62 3.92 -12.17
C PRO A 39 20.32 3.20 -13.34
N HIS A 40 21.24 2.29 -13.05
CA HIS A 40 21.95 1.53 -14.06
C HIS A 40 21.71 0.04 -13.91
N THR A 41 21.27 -0.59 -15.01
CA THR A 41 21.19 -2.05 -15.14
C THR A 41 21.67 -2.44 -16.54
N GLN A 42 22.44 -3.52 -16.63
CA GLN A 42 22.90 -4.08 -17.90
C GLN A 42 22.63 -5.59 -17.91
N ASN A 43 22.04 -6.09 -19.01
CA ASN A 43 21.65 -7.49 -19.19
C ASN A 43 20.79 -8.06 -18.04
N LEU A 44 20.00 -7.18 -17.44
CA LEU A 44 18.99 -7.51 -16.45
C LEU A 44 17.63 -7.01 -16.94
N LYS A 45 16.59 -7.76 -16.65
CA LYS A 45 15.20 -7.35 -16.87
C LYS A 45 14.42 -7.41 -15.56
N LEU A 46 13.39 -6.57 -15.48
CA LEU A 46 12.46 -6.54 -14.36
C LEU A 46 11.33 -7.53 -14.56
N GLU A 47 11.15 -8.45 -13.61
CA GLU A 47 9.98 -9.33 -13.51
C GLU A 47 9.17 -8.96 -12.28
N MET A 48 7.98 -8.36 -12.47
CA MET A 48 7.07 -8.03 -11.36
C MET A 48 6.33 -9.28 -10.88
N ARG A 49 6.11 -9.38 -9.55
CA ARG A 49 5.38 -10.49 -8.92
C ARG A 49 3.96 -10.07 -8.53
N GLN A 50 2.98 -10.89 -8.86
CA GLN A 50 1.61 -10.71 -8.38
C GLN A 50 1.46 -11.37 -7.01
N PRO A 51 0.84 -10.68 -6.03
CA PRO A 51 0.45 -11.30 -4.78
C PRO A 51 -0.59 -12.39 -4.99
N VAL A 52 -0.52 -13.43 -4.17
CA VAL A 52 -1.50 -14.53 -4.16
C VAL A 52 -2.56 -14.23 -3.12
N LYS A 53 -3.83 -14.34 -3.50
CA LYS A 53 -4.95 -14.19 -2.57
C LYS A 53 -4.92 -15.28 -1.52
N HIS A 54 -5.08 -14.90 -0.25
CA HIS A 54 -5.02 -15.81 0.87
C HIS A 54 -6.25 -16.71 0.93
N ASP A 55 -6.06 -17.99 1.26
CA ASP A 55 -7.13 -19.00 1.27
C ASP A 55 -8.23 -18.73 2.32
N LEU A 56 -7.91 -18.01 3.39
CA LEU A 56 -8.89 -17.61 4.42
C LEU A 56 -9.79 -16.43 4.00
N ASN A 57 -9.60 -15.89 2.80
CA ASN A 57 -10.42 -14.76 2.34
C ASN A 57 -11.91 -15.07 2.21
N PRO A 58 -12.78 -14.11 2.59
CA PRO A 58 -12.48 -12.86 3.27
C PRO A 58 -12.14 -13.07 4.75
N VAL A 59 -11.03 -12.45 5.23
CA VAL A 59 -10.55 -12.55 6.61
C VAL A 59 -11.44 -11.78 7.59
N MET A 60 -12.22 -10.82 7.11
CA MET A 60 -13.27 -10.16 7.88
C MET A 60 -14.54 -10.06 7.04
N LYS A 61 -15.66 -10.49 7.60
CA LYS A 61 -16.98 -10.51 6.96
C LYS A 61 -17.94 -9.54 7.66
N ARG A 62 -19.07 -9.23 7.00
CA ARG A 62 -20.19 -8.55 7.62
C ARG A 62 -20.70 -9.31 8.84
N GLY A 63 -21.29 -8.60 9.77
CA GLY A 63 -21.93 -9.16 10.95
C GLY A 63 -23.30 -9.78 10.68
N ALA A 64 -23.91 -10.32 11.74
CA ALA A 64 -25.27 -10.82 11.71
C ALA A 64 -26.29 -9.67 11.52
N PRO A 65 -27.53 -9.96 11.10
CA PRO A 65 -28.61 -8.98 11.07
C PRO A 65 -28.74 -8.23 12.41
N GLY A 66 -28.92 -6.92 12.35
CA GLY A 66 -29.00 -6.05 13.54
C GLY A 66 -27.67 -5.56 14.08
N THR A 67 -26.54 -6.03 13.57
CA THR A 67 -25.23 -5.47 13.92
C THR A 67 -24.89 -4.23 13.10
N VAL A 68 -23.91 -3.47 13.55
CA VAL A 68 -23.51 -2.19 12.91
C VAL A 68 -23.01 -2.34 11.47
N ASP A 69 -22.62 -3.53 11.06
CA ASP A 69 -22.12 -3.88 9.73
C ASP A 69 -22.89 -5.05 9.09
N ALA A 70 -24.13 -5.23 9.49
CA ALA A 70 -24.99 -6.31 8.98
C ALA A 70 -25.20 -6.24 7.46
N HIS A 71 -25.25 -5.03 6.89
CA HIS A 71 -25.38 -4.84 5.45
C HIS A 71 -24.04 -4.99 4.71
N GLY A 72 -22.92 -4.60 5.33
CA GLY A 72 -21.62 -4.74 4.70
C GLY A 72 -20.45 -4.14 5.44
N VAL A 73 -19.27 -4.52 4.99
CA VAL A 73 -17.96 -4.01 5.39
C VAL A 73 -17.29 -3.38 4.18
N GLN A 74 -16.88 -2.12 4.29
CA GLN A 74 -16.10 -1.45 3.26
C GLN A 74 -14.70 -1.15 3.78
N PHE A 75 -13.70 -1.74 3.16
CA PHE A 75 -12.31 -1.50 3.54
C PHE A 75 -11.64 -0.47 2.61
N TYR A 76 -12.15 0.76 2.60
CA TYR A 76 -11.37 1.97 2.33
C TYR A 76 -10.72 2.47 3.62
N GLY A 77 -10.34 1.56 4.46
CA GLY A 77 -9.83 1.77 5.79
C GLY A 77 -8.33 1.77 5.87
N SER A 78 -7.84 1.58 7.10
CA SER A 78 -6.41 1.42 7.40
C SER A 78 -6.18 0.27 8.35
N ILE A 79 -5.02 -0.37 8.21
CA ILE A 79 -4.48 -1.32 9.18
C ILE A 79 -3.12 -0.80 9.61
N ILE A 80 -2.86 -0.85 10.92
CA ILE A 80 -1.58 -0.44 11.52
C ILE A 80 -1.21 -1.46 12.58
N LYS A 81 0.03 -1.91 12.55
CA LYS A 81 0.62 -2.65 13.67
C LYS A 81 0.91 -1.68 14.81
N ASP A 82 0.31 -1.93 15.97
CA ASP A 82 0.44 -1.09 17.16
C ASP A 82 0.77 -1.96 18.39
N GLY A 83 2.03 -2.04 18.74
CA GLY A 83 2.55 -2.95 19.74
C GLY A 83 2.34 -4.42 19.33
N ALA A 84 1.62 -5.18 20.16
CA ALA A 84 1.34 -6.61 19.94
C ALA A 84 0.10 -6.84 19.05
N LYS A 85 -0.59 -5.82 18.64
CA LYS A 85 -1.85 -5.93 17.89
C LYS A 85 -1.76 -5.26 16.53
N TYR A 86 -2.57 -5.76 15.59
CA TYR A 86 -2.96 -5.08 14.37
C TYR A 86 -4.32 -4.42 14.61
N ARG A 87 -4.45 -3.17 14.24
CA ARG A 87 -5.64 -2.35 14.42
C ARG A 87 -6.21 -1.98 13.07
N MET A 88 -7.51 -2.20 12.88
CA MET A 88 -8.22 -1.90 11.64
C MET A 88 -9.30 -0.87 11.86
N TRP A 89 -9.31 0.16 11.05
CA TRP A 89 -10.40 1.13 10.92
C TRP A 89 -11.10 0.89 9.58
N TYR A 90 -12.41 0.69 9.62
CA TYR A 90 -13.19 0.37 8.43
C TYR A 90 -14.57 1.05 8.45
N VAL A 91 -15.24 1.10 7.31
CA VAL A 91 -16.61 1.62 7.22
C VAL A 91 -17.58 0.45 7.32
N ALA A 92 -18.43 0.52 8.33
CA ALA A 92 -19.55 -0.38 8.55
C ALA A 92 -20.82 0.15 7.87
N PHE A 93 -21.59 -0.76 7.27
CA PHE A 93 -22.92 -0.45 6.71
C PHE A 93 -23.97 -1.18 7.51
N ASP A 94 -24.83 -0.42 8.17
CA ASP A 94 -25.96 -0.99 8.90
C ASP A 94 -27.14 -1.31 7.98
N ASP A 95 -28.06 -2.13 8.45
CA ASP A 95 -29.27 -2.54 7.77
C ASP A 95 -30.54 -1.83 8.28
N ASP A 96 -30.39 -0.69 8.97
CA ASP A 96 -31.52 0.05 9.53
C ASP A 96 -32.51 0.49 8.43
N PRO A 97 -33.71 -0.08 8.40
CA PRO A 97 -34.72 0.20 7.38
C PRO A 97 -35.28 1.63 7.48
N ASN A 98 -35.11 2.29 8.61
CA ASN A 98 -35.57 3.67 8.82
C ASN A 98 -34.62 4.69 8.16
N ASN A 99 -33.39 4.29 7.86
CA ASN A 99 -32.41 5.10 7.17
C ASN A 99 -32.58 5.01 5.64
N LYS A 100 -33.42 5.87 5.08
CA LYS A 100 -33.67 5.94 3.63
C LYS A 100 -32.51 6.54 2.83
N VAL A 101 -31.58 7.25 3.49
CA VAL A 101 -30.42 7.86 2.87
C VAL A 101 -29.21 6.94 3.05
N THR A 102 -28.64 6.45 1.97
CA THR A 102 -27.52 5.49 1.98
C THR A 102 -26.37 5.92 2.86
N SER A 103 -25.93 7.18 2.74
CA SER A 103 -24.83 7.72 3.53
C SER A 103 -25.09 7.79 5.04
N SER A 104 -26.34 7.74 5.48
CA SER A 104 -26.67 7.71 6.91
C SER A 104 -26.36 6.35 7.57
N ARG A 105 -26.19 5.30 6.75
CA ARG A 105 -25.84 3.96 7.20
C ARG A 105 -24.32 3.73 7.30
N TRP A 106 -23.51 4.67 6.82
CA TRP A 106 -22.05 4.54 6.79
C TRP A 106 -21.45 5.01 8.10
N ARG A 107 -20.90 4.09 8.86
CA ARG A 107 -20.39 4.33 10.20
C ARG A 107 -18.91 4.01 10.30
N ALA A 108 -18.20 4.76 11.13
CA ALA A 108 -16.81 4.46 11.45
C ALA A 108 -16.75 3.32 12.48
N ALA A 109 -16.03 2.26 12.16
CA ALA A 109 -15.93 1.05 12.97
C ALA A 109 -14.49 0.58 13.12
N TYR A 110 -14.28 -0.32 14.08
CA TYR A 110 -12.98 -0.81 14.50
C TYR A 110 -12.94 -2.33 14.61
N ALA A 111 -11.79 -2.91 14.27
CA ALA A 111 -11.47 -4.31 14.56
C ALA A 111 -10.00 -4.45 14.96
N GLU A 112 -9.65 -5.53 15.63
CA GLU A 112 -8.28 -5.81 16.02
C GLU A 112 -7.91 -7.27 15.78
N SER A 113 -6.62 -7.54 15.64
CA SER A 113 -6.06 -8.88 15.46
C SER A 113 -4.70 -8.98 16.12
N VAL A 114 -4.30 -10.18 16.55
CA VAL A 114 -2.95 -10.45 17.05
C VAL A 114 -2.01 -11.02 15.98
N ASP A 115 -2.58 -11.53 14.90
CA ASP A 115 -1.85 -12.22 13.82
C ASP A 115 -2.07 -11.59 12.43
N GLY A 116 -2.96 -10.58 12.31
CA GLY A 116 -3.33 -9.95 11.05
C GLY A 116 -4.31 -10.78 10.19
N LEU A 117 -4.66 -12.00 10.61
CA LEU A 117 -5.53 -12.92 9.89
C LEU A 117 -6.90 -13.07 10.55
N ASN A 118 -6.89 -13.26 11.87
CA ASN A 118 -8.08 -13.47 12.66
C ASN A 118 -8.51 -12.14 13.31
N TRP A 119 -9.61 -11.56 12.82
CA TRP A 119 -10.07 -10.25 13.25
C TRP A 119 -11.24 -10.34 14.21
N VAL A 120 -11.15 -9.62 15.31
CA VAL A 120 -12.18 -9.47 16.32
C VAL A 120 -12.77 -8.07 16.27
N LYS A 121 -14.09 -7.96 16.37
CA LYS A 121 -14.84 -6.72 16.52
C LYS A 121 -15.19 -6.54 17.99
N PRO A 122 -14.39 -5.77 18.77
CA PRO A 122 -14.59 -5.66 20.22
C PRO A 122 -15.82 -4.81 20.56
N GLU A 123 -16.46 -5.11 21.69
CA GLU A 123 -17.46 -4.24 22.28
C GLU A 123 -16.77 -3.04 22.94
N LEU A 124 -16.81 -1.88 22.26
CA LEU A 124 -16.09 -0.68 22.71
C LEU A 124 -16.85 0.12 23.78
N GLY A 125 -18.17 -0.03 23.84
CA GLY A 125 -19.00 0.70 24.81
C GLY A 125 -19.09 2.22 24.55
N LEU A 126 -18.79 2.70 23.33
CA LEU A 126 -18.59 4.12 23.06
C LEU A 126 -19.81 4.80 22.43
N VAL A 127 -20.54 4.09 21.57
CA VAL A 127 -21.60 4.67 20.75
C VAL A 127 -22.87 3.85 20.89
N ASP A 128 -23.97 4.51 21.15
CA ASP A 128 -25.28 3.86 21.12
C ASP A 128 -25.67 3.50 19.66
N PHE A 129 -26.09 2.25 19.50
CA PHE A 129 -26.68 1.73 18.27
C PHE A 129 -27.92 0.91 18.63
N HIS A 130 -29.11 1.45 18.31
CA HIS A 130 -30.39 0.83 18.63
C HIS A 130 -30.58 0.47 20.12
N GLY A 131 -30.13 1.36 21.02
CA GLY A 131 -30.29 1.20 22.46
C GLY A 131 -29.22 0.31 23.13
N SER A 132 -28.15 -0.03 22.43
CA SER A 132 -27.02 -0.80 22.94
C SER A 132 -25.68 -0.16 22.58
N THR A 133 -24.75 -0.16 23.54
CA THR A 133 -23.36 0.21 23.31
C THR A 133 -22.44 -1.00 23.06
N ASN A 134 -23.01 -2.21 23.05
CA ASN A 134 -22.26 -3.45 22.80
C ASN A 134 -21.97 -3.59 21.32
N ASN A 135 -21.10 -2.75 20.80
CA ASN A 135 -20.71 -2.69 19.40
C ASN A 135 -19.29 -2.13 19.25
N ASN A 136 -18.76 -2.18 18.03
CA ASN A 136 -17.42 -1.74 17.70
C ASN A 136 -17.36 -0.39 16.96
N LEU A 137 -18.35 0.48 17.13
CA LEU A 137 -18.36 1.81 16.56
C LEU A 137 -17.38 2.73 17.26
N LEU A 138 -16.72 3.56 16.46
CA LEU A 138 -15.83 4.62 16.94
C LEU A 138 -16.63 5.84 17.40
N ASP A 139 -16.20 6.46 18.48
CA ASP A 139 -16.69 7.77 18.86
C ASP A 139 -16.03 8.85 17.98
N MET A 140 -16.82 9.45 17.10
CA MET A 140 -16.37 10.47 16.16
C MET A 140 -16.70 11.90 16.64
N GLY A 141 -16.88 12.10 17.95
CA GLY A 141 -17.18 13.40 18.55
C GLY A 141 -18.61 13.91 18.27
N GLY A 142 -19.52 13.01 17.97
CA GLY A 142 -20.89 13.34 17.59
C GLY A 142 -21.00 13.77 16.11
N GLY A 143 -22.17 14.22 15.73
CA GLY A 143 -22.42 14.71 14.37
C GLY A 143 -23.15 13.71 13.48
N ALA A 144 -23.72 14.23 12.40
CA ALA A 144 -24.55 13.48 11.46
C ALA A 144 -23.77 13.14 10.18
N TRP A 145 -22.57 12.60 10.34
CA TRP A 145 -21.69 12.26 9.21
C TRP A 145 -21.88 10.81 8.76
N GLY A 146 -21.91 10.60 7.45
CA GLY A 146 -21.68 9.31 6.81
C GLY A 146 -20.23 9.25 6.31
N PHE A 147 -19.50 8.23 6.74
CA PHE A 147 -18.07 8.08 6.45
C PHE A 147 -17.85 7.23 5.20
N VAL A 148 -17.08 7.71 4.23
CA VAL A 148 -16.80 6.96 2.99
C VAL A 148 -15.55 6.12 3.14
N ASN A 149 -14.55 6.65 3.82
CA ASN A 149 -13.25 6.02 4.04
C ASN A 149 -12.68 6.42 5.40
N LEU A 150 -11.75 5.64 5.93
CA LEU A 150 -11.05 5.93 7.19
C LEU A 150 -9.55 5.72 6.99
N LYS A 151 -8.81 6.77 6.61
CA LYS A 151 -7.36 6.69 6.43
C LYS A 151 -6.68 7.17 7.70
N VAL A 152 -6.00 6.26 8.36
CA VAL A 152 -5.38 6.48 9.67
C VAL A 152 -3.87 6.27 9.58
N ILE A 153 -3.13 7.15 10.25
CA ILE A 153 -1.71 6.96 10.59
C ILE A 153 -1.51 7.13 12.09
N LYS A 154 -0.48 6.50 12.61
CA LYS A 154 0.06 6.73 13.94
C LYS A 154 1.30 7.61 13.82
N ASP A 155 1.31 8.69 14.56
CA ASP A 155 2.39 9.66 14.58
C ASP A 155 2.93 9.83 16.00
N ASP A 156 3.91 9.02 16.32
CA ASP A 156 4.59 9.08 17.63
C ASP A 156 5.52 10.28 17.75
N SER A 157 5.73 11.07 16.69
CA SER A 157 6.54 12.28 16.69
C SER A 157 5.75 13.55 17.05
N ASP A 158 4.41 13.53 17.02
CA ASP A 158 3.59 14.66 17.45
C ASP A 158 3.80 14.91 18.94
N PRO A 159 4.22 16.14 19.35
CA PRO A 159 4.46 16.46 20.76
C PRO A 159 3.19 16.39 21.62
N ASP A 160 2.01 16.50 21.03
CA ASP A 160 0.72 16.35 21.70
C ASP A 160 0.21 14.91 21.58
N ALA A 161 0.36 14.14 22.66
CA ALA A 161 -0.08 12.75 22.73
C ALA A 161 -1.59 12.57 22.46
N SER A 162 -2.40 13.63 22.64
CA SER A 162 -3.83 13.59 22.30
C SER A 162 -4.09 13.55 20.79
N ARG A 163 -3.06 13.77 19.97
CA ARG A 163 -3.08 13.80 18.51
C ARG A 163 -2.27 12.65 17.89
N ARG A 164 -1.84 11.67 18.67
CA ARG A 164 -1.01 10.56 18.23
C ARG A 164 -1.56 9.82 17.02
N TYR A 165 -2.87 9.59 16.97
CA TYR A 165 -3.53 9.05 15.80
C TYR A 165 -4.16 10.18 15.00
N LYS A 166 -3.98 10.11 13.70
CA LYS A 166 -4.49 11.08 12.74
C LYS A 166 -5.31 10.35 11.70
N MET A 167 -6.49 10.85 11.42
CA MET A 167 -7.40 10.28 10.43
C MET A 167 -7.82 11.34 9.43
N THR A 168 -7.88 10.96 8.16
CA THR A 168 -8.62 11.71 7.16
C THR A 168 -9.74 10.85 6.61
N THR A 169 -10.88 11.46 6.45
CA THR A 169 -12.06 10.77 5.94
C THR A 169 -12.85 11.70 5.04
N HIS A 170 -13.36 11.15 3.95
CA HIS A 170 -14.40 11.81 3.18
C HIS A 170 -15.74 11.53 3.86
N VAL A 171 -16.49 12.57 4.12
CA VAL A 171 -17.78 12.49 4.79
C VAL A 171 -18.87 13.10 3.93
N TYR A 172 -20.06 12.49 4.00
CA TYR A 172 -21.29 13.10 3.55
C TYR A 172 -22.12 13.55 4.75
N TYR A 173 -22.79 14.67 4.60
CA TYR A 173 -23.81 15.03 5.58
C TYR A 173 -24.99 14.05 5.46
N ARG A 174 -25.35 13.39 6.57
CA ARG A 174 -26.30 12.25 6.58
C ARG A 174 -27.66 12.54 5.94
N HIS A 175 -28.08 13.79 5.89
CA HIS A 175 -29.44 14.12 5.47
C HIS A 175 -29.56 14.66 4.04
N THR A 176 -28.51 15.00 3.36
CA THR A 176 -28.60 15.67 2.05
C THR A 176 -27.82 15.05 0.91
N ARG A 177 -26.85 14.17 1.14
CA ARG A 177 -25.99 13.55 0.11
C ARG A 177 -25.28 14.51 -0.88
N ARG A 178 -25.45 15.83 -0.71
CA ARG A 178 -25.07 16.81 -1.74
C ARG A 178 -23.71 17.45 -1.57
N LEU A 179 -23.05 17.29 -0.42
CA LEU A 179 -21.72 17.86 -0.22
C LEU A 179 -20.87 16.89 0.59
N GLY A 180 -19.99 16.16 -0.13
CA GLY A 180 -18.87 15.48 0.48
C GLY A 180 -17.75 16.46 0.75
N THR A 181 -17.10 16.33 1.87
CA THR A 181 -15.87 17.05 2.20
C THR A 181 -14.91 16.15 2.93
N LEU A 182 -13.66 16.52 2.86
CA LEU A 182 -12.63 15.86 3.64
C LEU A 182 -12.61 16.44 5.05
N LEU A 183 -12.65 15.58 6.07
CA LEU A 183 -12.49 15.97 7.47
C LEU A 183 -11.27 15.27 8.08
N PRO A 184 -10.28 16.03 8.56
CA PRO A 184 -9.22 15.51 9.42
C PRO A 184 -9.71 15.40 10.87
N PHE A 185 -9.32 14.28 11.51
CA PHE A 185 -9.59 13.99 12.92
C PHE A 185 -8.29 13.61 13.63
N VAL A 186 -8.24 13.81 14.93
CA VAL A 186 -7.16 13.39 15.81
C VAL A 186 -7.69 12.59 17.00
N SER A 187 -6.84 11.71 17.53
CA SER A 187 -7.18 10.85 18.67
C SER A 187 -5.94 10.48 19.46
N ALA A 188 -6.10 10.32 20.77
CA ALA A 188 -5.05 9.79 21.65
C ALA A 188 -4.97 8.26 21.59
N ASP A 189 -6.10 7.59 21.38
CA ASP A 189 -6.27 6.14 21.52
C ASP A 189 -6.65 5.42 20.21
N GLY A 190 -7.01 6.19 19.17
CA GLY A 190 -7.50 5.66 17.90
C GLY A 190 -8.97 5.17 17.96
N LEU A 191 -9.67 5.40 19.04
CA LEU A 191 -11.06 4.97 19.27
C LEU A 191 -12.01 6.14 19.48
N ARG A 192 -11.54 7.19 20.18
CA ARG A 192 -12.26 8.44 20.39
C ARG A 192 -11.62 9.53 19.58
N TRP A 193 -12.37 10.05 18.63
CA TRP A 193 -11.89 10.99 17.63
C TRP A 193 -12.57 12.35 17.77
N LYS A 194 -11.80 13.39 17.55
CA LYS A 194 -12.31 14.75 17.45
C LYS A 194 -11.85 15.40 16.15
N PRO A 195 -12.68 16.19 15.45
CA PRO A 195 -12.24 16.93 14.28
C PRO A 195 -11.16 17.95 14.69
N VAL A 196 -10.22 18.21 13.80
CA VAL A 196 -9.15 19.20 14.07
C VAL A 196 -9.68 20.65 14.10
N LYS A 197 -10.85 20.90 13.53
CA LYS A 197 -11.62 22.15 13.60
C LYS A 197 -13.08 21.80 13.83
N ASP A 198 -13.76 22.64 14.58
CA ASP A 198 -15.21 22.52 14.73
C ASP A 198 -15.89 22.82 13.39
N VAL A 199 -16.44 21.78 12.78
CA VAL A 199 -17.30 21.91 11.63
C VAL A 199 -18.75 21.76 12.10
N LYS A 200 -19.47 22.86 12.16
CA LYS A 200 -20.91 22.84 12.45
C LYS A 200 -21.66 22.68 11.14
N PRO A 201 -22.20 21.49 10.82
CA PRO A 201 -23.05 21.36 9.67
C PRO A 201 -24.27 22.23 9.85
N LEU A 202 -24.42 23.23 9.02
CA LEU A 202 -25.66 23.94 8.89
C LEU A 202 -26.71 23.00 8.28
N LYS A 203 -27.97 23.20 8.64
CA LYS A 203 -29.10 22.29 8.36
C LYS A 203 -29.24 21.81 6.90
N ALA A 204 -28.52 22.38 5.95
CA ALA A 204 -28.65 22.04 4.53
C ALA A 204 -27.37 22.09 3.70
N GLU A 205 -26.34 22.88 4.04
CA GLU A 205 -25.17 23.09 3.17
C GLU A 205 -23.89 23.33 3.99
N LEU A 206 -22.78 22.68 3.59
CA LEU A 206 -21.44 23.09 3.99
C LEU A 206 -21.09 24.35 3.20
N ARG A 207 -20.60 25.38 3.88
CA ARG A 207 -20.09 26.57 3.21
C ARG A 207 -18.68 26.31 2.70
N LYS A 208 -18.26 27.08 1.70
CA LYS A 208 -16.85 26.99 1.21
C LYS A 208 -15.83 27.19 2.32
N GLU A 209 -16.11 28.05 3.29
CA GLU A 209 -15.28 28.33 4.45
C GLU A 209 -15.18 27.17 5.45
N ASP A 210 -16.14 26.24 5.41
CA ASP A 210 -16.13 25.05 6.26
C ASP A 210 -15.30 23.90 5.64
N LEU A 211 -14.87 24.05 4.39
CA LEU A 211 -14.06 23.06 3.71
C LEU A 211 -12.60 23.17 4.17
N PHE A 212 -12.02 22.07 4.59
CA PHE A 212 -10.60 22.00 4.95
C PHE A 212 -9.68 22.19 3.73
N ILE A 213 -10.18 21.82 2.55
CA ILE A 213 -9.52 22.02 1.28
C ILE A 213 -10.43 22.92 0.45
N PRO A 214 -10.15 24.23 0.38
CA PRO A 214 -11.03 25.17 -0.30
C PRO A 214 -11.21 24.85 -1.78
N GLY A 215 -12.46 24.90 -2.24
CA GLY A 215 -12.79 24.89 -3.67
C GLY A 215 -12.95 23.54 -4.34
N PHE A 216 -12.85 22.43 -3.61
CA PHE A 216 -12.97 21.11 -4.24
C PHE A 216 -14.04 20.24 -3.58
N HIS A 217 -14.95 19.73 -4.39
CA HIS A 217 -15.63 18.47 -4.09
C HIS A 217 -14.60 17.35 -4.30
N PHE A 218 -14.34 16.61 -3.26
CA PHE A 218 -13.28 15.62 -3.21
C PHE A 218 -13.88 14.25 -2.87
N GLU A 219 -13.72 13.27 -3.73
CA GLU A 219 -14.11 11.88 -3.50
C GLU A 219 -12.93 10.96 -3.71
N PRO A 220 -12.94 9.86 -2.96
CA PRO A 220 -12.58 9.83 -1.55
C PRO A 220 -11.06 9.90 -1.38
N CYS A 221 -10.63 9.98 -0.13
CA CYS A 221 -9.23 9.92 0.22
C CYS A 221 -8.70 8.48 0.05
N GLY A 222 -7.79 8.27 -0.88
CA GLY A 222 -7.13 6.97 -1.11
C GLY A 222 -6.06 6.65 -0.09
N GLY A 223 -5.33 7.66 0.40
CA GLY A 223 -4.24 7.48 1.35
C GLY A 223 -3.96 8.70 2.20
N LEU A 224 -3.46 8.44 3.40
CA LEU A 224 -2.88 9.42 4.33
C LEU A 224 -1.48 8.95 4.69
N TYR A 225 -0.48 9.80 4.57
CA TYR A 225 0.92 9.44 4.86
C TYR A 225 1.73 10.65 5.30
N GLN A 226 2.88 10.37 5.90
CA GLN A 226 3.91 11.35 6.17
C GLN A 226 5.06 11.18 5.18
N TRP A 227 5.65 12.29 4.75
CA TRP A 227 6.86 12.33 3.94
C TRP A 227 7.61 13.62 4.23
N ASP A 228 8.91 13.51 4.46
CA ASP A 228 9.78 14.67 4.74
C ASP A 228 9.18 15.64 5.79
N GLY A 229 8.72 15.08 6.90
CA GLY A 229 8.15 15.82 8.02
C GLY A 229 6.81 16.51 7.78
N GLN A 230 6.14 16.22 6.66
CA GLN A 230 4.83 16.77 6.33
C GLN A 230 3.79 15.66 6.17
N TYR A 231 2.52 16.03 6.31
CA TYR A 231 1.37 15.16 6.07
C TYR A 231 0.85 15.33 4.66
N PHE A 232 0.47 14.24 4.05
CA PHE A 232 -0.06 14.21 2.69
C PHE A 232 -1.34 13.38 2.62
N ILE A 233 -2.25 13.81 1.76
CA ILE A 233 -3.45 13.07 1.39
C ILE A 233 -3.42 12.85 -0.11
N SER A 234 -3.50 11.59 -0.51
CA SER A 234 -3.74 11.20 -1.89
C SER A 234 -5.23 10.98 -2.11
N GLY A 235 -5.79 11.59 -3.12
CA GLY A 235 -7.23 11.49 -3.33
C GLY A 235 -7.66 11.60 -4.78
N GLN A 236 -8.87 11.12 -5.04
CA GLN A 236 -9.47 11.23 -6.35
C GLN A 236 -9.93 12.67 -6.62
N ASN A 237 -9.70 13.11 -7.84
CA ASN A 237 -10.26 14.33 -8.38
C ASN A 237 -10.63 14.08 -9.85
N ALA A 238 -11.28 15.05 -10.48
CA ALA A 238 -11.52 15.06 -11.92
C ALA A 238 -10.64 16.10 -12.59
N LEU A 239 -10.32 15.90 -13.85
CA LEU A 239 -9.65 16.95 -14.63
C LEU A 239 -10.55 18.18 -14.77
N PRO A 240 -9.94 19.37 -14.87
CA PRO A 240 -10.69 20.61 -15.11
C PRO A 240 -11.62 20.49 -16.31
N GLY A 241 -12.87 20.90 -16.14
CA GLY A 241 -13.88 20.86 -17.19
C GLY A 241 -14.57 19.51 -17.41
N THR A 242 -14.27 18.51 -16.59
CA THR A 242 -14.96 17.21 -16.62
C THR A 242 -15.85 17.01 -15.39
N HIS A 243 -16.86 16.17 -15.54
CA HIS A 243 -17.69 15.72 -14.41
C HIS A 243 -16.92 14.71 -13.57
N HIS A 244 -17.15 14.62 -12.25
CA HIS A 244 -16.39 13.77 -11.31
C HIS A 244 -16.41 12.26 -11.62
N TYR A 245 -17.32 11.79 -12.45
CA TYR A 245 -17.31 10.41 -12.96
C TYR A 245 -16.50 10.22 -14.24
N GLN A 246 -15.89 11.29 -14.72
CA GLN A 246 -15.18 11.31 -16.00
C GLN A 246 -13.76 11.75 -15.74
N GLY A 247 -12.83 10.93 -16.16
CA GLY A 247 -11.45 11.28 -16.07
C GLY A 247 -10.94 11.46 -14.67
N ARG A 248 -11.04 10.42 -13.89
CA ARG A 248 -10.53 10.37 -12.52
C ARG A 248 -9.02 10.38 -12.54
N VAL A 249 -8.47 11.30 -11.76
CA VAL A 249 -7.04 11.47 -11.55
C VAL A 249 -6.74 11.49 -10.07
N ASN A 250 -5.50 11.23 -9.73
CA ASN A 250 -5.01 11.42 -8.38
C ASN A 250 -4.44 12.83 -8.21
N ARG A 251 -4.83 13.50 -7.13
CA ARG A 251 -4.18 14.72 -6.62
C ARG A 251 -3.71 14.50 -5.21
N THR A 252 -2.67 15.22 -4.84
CA THR A 252 -2.09 15.17 -3.51
C THR A 252 -2.30 16.52 -2.82
N TYR A 253 -2.63 16.47 -1.54
CA TYR A 253 -2.82 17.61 -0.66
C TYR A 253 -1.81 17.50 0.46
N ARG A 254 -1.31 18.60 0.96
CA ARG A 254 -0.28 18.60 2.01
C ARG A 254 -0.63 19.53 3.18
N SER A 255 -0.08 19.21 4.34
CA SER A 255 -0.15 20.01 5.55
C SER A 255 1.11 19.85 6.38
N SER A 256 1.58 20.91 7.00
CA SER A 256 2.68 20.87 7.97
C SER A 256 2.22 20.65 9.41
N ASP A 257 0.93 20.88 9.70
CA ASP A 257 0.37 20.88 11.06
C ASP A 257 -0.85 19.95 11.23
N PHE A 258 -1.24 19.25 10.15
CA PHE A 258 -2.44 18.42 10.07
C PHE A 258 -3.77 19.19 10.24
N VAL A 259 -3.73 20.50 10.27
CA VAL A 259 -4.91 21.40 10.46
C VAL A 259 -5.18 22.20 9.20
N ASN A 260 -4.13 22.81 8.65
CA ASN A 260 -4.21 23.66 7.46
C ASN A 260 -3.69 22.90 6.26
N TRP A 261 -4.55 22.72 5.26
CA TRP A 261 -4.25 21.93 4.08
C TRP A 261 -4.19 22.78 2.83
N SER A 262 -3.24 22.48 1.95
CA SER A 262 -3.11 23.09 0.64
C SER A 262 -3.18 22.04 -0.46
N ALA A 263 -3.93 22.37 -1.53
CA ALA A 263 -3.97 21.56 -2.72
C ALA A 263 -2.68 21.75 -3.54
N THR A 264 -2.12 20.65 -4.07
CA THR A 264 -1.19 20.75 -5.18
C THR A 264 -1.97 21.00 -6.46
N ASN A 265 -1.48 21.86 -7.34
CA ASN A 265 -2.13 22.10 -8.64
C ASN A 265 -1.84 20.97 -9.65
N ALA A 266 -0.84 20.15 -9.37
CA ALA A 266 -0.44 19.07 -10.26
C ALA A 266 -1.32 17.83 -10.09
N ILE A 267 -1.56 17.15 -11.20
CA ILE A 267 -2.01 15.77 -11.20
C ILE A 267 -0.81 14.92 -10.79
N THR A 268 -0.96 14.14 -9.73
CA THR A 268 0.14 13.35 -9.14
C THR A 268 0.16 11.91 -9.64
N PHE A 269 -0.94 11.46 -10.23
CA PHE A 269 -1.02 10.20 -10.97
C PHE A 269 -2.28 10.17 -11.85
N THR A 270 -2.13 9.64 -13.07
CA THR A 270 -3.24 9.35 -13.98
C THR A 270 -2.88 8.16 -14.87
N ARG A 271 -3.89 7.41 -15.29
CA ARG A 271 -3.75 6.36 -16.31
C ARG A 271 -4.15 6.83 -17.69
N THR A 272 -4.88 7.93 -17.78
CA THR A 272 -5.46 8.43 -19.03
C THR A 272 -4.57 9.50 -19.63
N THR A 273 -4.37 9.47 -20.92
CA THR A 273 -3.69 10.55 -21.64
C THR A 273 -4.63 11.75 -21.84
N GLN A 274 -4.09 12.95 -21.94
CA GLN A 274 -4.89 14.15 -22.20
C GLN A 274 -5.73 14.04 -23.48
N GLN A 275 -5.27 13.26 -24.44
CA GLN A 275 -5.94 13.08 -25.73
C GLN A 275 -7.21 12.21 -25.60
N GLU A 276 -7.20 11.21 -24.72
CA GLU A 276 -8.37 10.37 -24.40
C GLU A 276 -9.46 11.16 -23.67
N TRP A 277 -9.08 12.25 -23.00
CA TRP A 277 -9.98 13.12 -22.25
C TRP A 277 -10.80 14.06 -23.12
N LEU A 278 -10.26 14.46 -24.24
CA LEU A 278 -10.89 15.39 -25.17
C LEU A 278 -11.88 14.69 -26.13
N GLY A 279 -12.00 13.36 -26.01
CA GLY A 279 -12.94 12.57 -26.80
C GLY A 279 -14.40 12.91 -26.49
N PRO A 280 -15.32 12.63 -27.45
CA PRO A 280 -16.74 12.97 -27.32
C PRO A 280 -17.48 12.19 -26.21
N ASN A 281 -16.99 11.06 -25.80
CA ASN A 281 -17.58 10.23 -24.73
C ASN A 281 -16.85 10.47 -23.42
N ARG A 282 -17.26 11.50 -22.72
CA ARG A 282 -16.78 11.83 -21.37
C ARG A 282 -17.51 11.05 -20.28
N SER A 283 -17.82 9.81 -20.55
CA SER A 283 -18.52 8.97 -19.60
C SER A 283 -17.53 8.28 -18.66
N ARG A 284 -18.02 7.36 -17.89
CA ARG A 284 -17.22 6.46 -17.06
C ARG A 284 -16.36 5.47 -17.84
N GLU A 285 -16.39 5.56 -19.19
CA GLU A 285 -15.63 4.68 -20.09
C GLU A 285 -14.12 4.91 -20.02
N GLY A 286 -13.38 3.85 -20.33
CA GLY A 286 -11.94 3.87 -20.41
C GLY A 286 -11.23 3.61 -19.10
N GLU A 287 -9.92 3.63 -19.17
CA GLU A 287 -9.02 3.33 -18.08
C GLU A 287 -8.81 4.56 -17.20
N GLN A 288 -9.10 4.44 -15.91
CA GLN A 288 -9.00 5.55 -14.96
C GLN A 288 -8.33 5.11 -13.64
N SER A 289 -7.86 6.09 -12.88
CA SER A 289 -7.42 5.89 -11.49
C SER A 289 -8.62 6.08 -10.55
N HIS A 290 -9.00 5.04 -9.79
CA HIS A 290 -10.15 5.06 -8.92
C HIS A 290 -9.76 5.36 -7.47
N GLU A 291 -10.33 6.42 -6.92
CA GLU A 291 -10.37 6.79 -5.50
C GLU A 291 -9.01 7.05 -4.82
N GLY A 292 -8.02 7.49 -5.59
CA GLY A 292 -6.70 7.85 -5.05
C GLY A 292 -5.80 6.64 -4.80
N ILE A 293 -4.68 6.90 -4.13
CA ILE A 293 -3.64 5.89 -3.88
C ILE A 293 -3.58 5.62 -2.38
N SER A 294 -3.70 4.37 -1.97
CA SER A 294 -3.33 3.90 -0.64
C SER A 294 -1.82 3.78 -0.56
N VAL A 295 -1.22 4.36 0.47
CA VAL A 295 0.23 4.55 0.53
C VAL A 295 0.85 3.79 1.71
N TRP A 296 1.97 3.15 1.45
CA TRP A 296 2.87 2.55 2.42
C TRP A 296 4.22 3.26 2.41
N ASN A 297 4.55 3.95 3.50
CA ASN A 297 5.84 4.62 3.64
C ASN A 297 6.91 3.61 4.05
N ARG A 298 7.95 3.49 3.21
CA ARG A 298 9.10 2.60 3.42
C ARG A 298 10.38 3.39 3.77
N GLY A 299 10.23 4.62 4.25
CA GLY A 299 11.34 5.51 4.61
C GLY A 299 11.84 6.33 3.43
N ASN A 300 12.53 5.73 2.48
CA ASN A 300 13.09 6.42 1.30
C ASN A 300 12.25 6.32 0.04
N VAL A 301 11.22 5.51 0.05
CA VAL A 301 10.29 5.32 -1.06
C VAL A 301 8.89 5.07 -0.53
N LEU A 302 7.89 5.56 -1.24
CA LEU A 302 6.49 5.24 -1.00
C LEU A 302 6.06 4.15 -1.98
N LEU A 303 5.42 3.13 -1.48
CA LEU A 303 4.71 2.12 -2.27
C LEU A 303 3.21 2.37 -2.14
N GLY A 304 2.43 1.96 -3.13
CA GLY A 304 0.99 2.14 -3.04
C GLY A 304 0.18 1.27 -3.98
N THR A 305 -1.10 1.16 -3.66
CA THR A 305 -2.10 0.56 -4.54
C THR A 305 -3.19 1.57 -4.90
N TYR A 306 -3.71 1.44 -6.09
CA TYR A 306 -4.82 2.25 -6.59
C TYR A 306 -5.83 1.36 -7.32
N GLY A 307 -7.08 1.81 -7.39
CA GLY A 307 -8.07 1.12 -8.19
C GLY A 307 -7.83 1.31 -9.68
N ARG A 308 -7.58 0.22 -10.40
CA ARG A 308 -7.53 0.18 -11.86
C ARG A 308 -8.96 0.08 -12.38
N TRP A 309 -9.54 1.21 -12.70
CA TRP A 309 -10.89 1.30 -13.24
C TRP A 309 -10.90 0.97 -14.73
N HIS A 310 -11.64 -0.06 -15.09
CA HIS A 310 -11.95 -0.46 -16.45
C HIS A 310 -13.41 -0.09 -16.71
N GLY A 311 -13.62 1.12 -17.24
CA GLY A 311 -14.95 1.68 -17.41
C GLY A 311 -15.59 1.31 -18.71
N GLY A 312 -16.83 0.83 -18.65
CA GLY A 312 -17.70 0.64 -19.79
C GLY A 312 -18.78 1.72 -19.90
N ALA A 313 -19.58 1.71 -20.97
CA ALA A 313 -20.68 2.64 -21.22
C ALA A 313 -21.71 2.63 -20.08
N GLU A 314 -21.97 1.46 -19.51
CA GLU A 314 -22.89 1.27 -18.40
C GLU A 314 -22.16 0.73 -17.16
N TRP A 315 -22.79 0.87 -15.99
CA TRP A 315 -22.24 0.32 -14.75
C TRP A 315 -21.98 -1.19 -14.79
N LYS A 316 -22.84 -1.92 -15.49
CA LYS A 316 -22.71 -3.38 -15.65
C LYS A 316 -21.42 -3.80 -16.37
N ASP A 317 -20.84 -2.88 -17.15
CA ASP A 317 -19.63 -3.12 -17.93
C ASP A 317 -18.36 -2.63 -17.22
N THR A 318 -18.51 -2.07 -16.01
CA THR A 318 -17.41 -1.51 -15.24
C THR A 318 -16.82 -2.55 -14.28
N THR A 319 -15.50 -2.64 -14.25
CA THR A 319 -14.78 -3.50 -13.30
C THR A 319 -13.57 -2.77 -12.72
N ILE A 320 -13.05 -3.25 -11.60
CA ILE A 320 -11.91 -2.62 -10.91
C ILE A 320 -10.96 -3.71 -10.41
N ASP A 321 -9.72 -3.65 -10.87
CA ASP A 321 -8.60 -4.39 -10.28
C ASP A 321 -7.76 -3.45 -9.41
N LEU A 322 -6.70 -3.94 -8.75
CA LEU A 322 -5.72 -3.07 -8.12
C LEU A 322 -4.43 -3.01 -8.93
N GLY A 323 -3.96 -1.79 -9.15
CA GLY A 323 -2.64 -1.49 -9.69
C GLY A 323 -1.64 -1.18 -8.57
N PHE A 324 -0.36 -1.15 -8.93
CA PHE A 324 0.75 -0.87 -8.03
C PHE A 324 1.54 0.33 -8.51
N VAL A 325 1.84 1.24 -7.60
CA VAL A 325 2.58 2.47 -7.88
C VAL A 325 3.64 2.73 -6.81
N MET A 326 4.58 3.59 -7.15
CA MET A 326 5.62 4.04 -6.23
C MET A 326 5.92 5.53 -6.42
N SER A 327 6.52 6.15 -5.39
CA SER A 327 7.01 7.52 -5.42
C SER A 327 8.31 7.66 -4.62
N ASN A 328 9.26 8.46 -5.13
CA ASN A 328 10.49 8.82 -4.41
C ASN A 328 10.51 10.29 -3.95
N ASP A 329 9.49 11.06 -4.26
CA ASP A 329 9.38 12.48 -3.91
C ASP A 329 8.17 12.82 -3.02
N GLY A 330 7.38 11.81 -2.70
CA GLY A 330 6.18 11.98 -1.88
C GLY A 330 4.96 12.55 -2.60
N LEU A 331 5.11 12.96 -3.86
CA LEU A 331 4.05 13.63 -4.64
C LEU A 331 3.68 12.87 -5.91
N ASN A 332 4.68 12.55 -6.73
CA ASN A 332 4.47 11.98 -8.04
C ASN A 332 4.58 10.47 -7.98
N PHE A 333 3.50 9.80 -8.37
CA PHE A 333 3.45 8.35 -8.40
C PHE A 333 3.59 7.83 -9.83
N ARG A 334 4.20 6.67 -9.97
CA ARG A 334 4.38 5.98 -11.26
C ARG A 334 4.18 4.48 -11.10
N GLU A 335 3.73 3.83 -12.14
CA GLU A 335 3.72 2.36 -12.25
C GLU A 335 5.13 1.86 -12.57
N PRO A 336 5.68 0.90 -11.81
CA PRO A 336 6.96 0.26 -12.18
C PRO A 336 6.87 -0.49 -13.50
N LYS A 337 5.70 -1.03 -13.80
CA LYS A 337 5.36 -1.70 -15.05
C LYS A 337 3.99 -1.23 -15.51
N HIS A 338 3.98 -0.53 -16.63
CA HIS A 338 2.75 -0.02 -17.21
C HIS A 338 1.80 -1.15 -17.59
N GLU A 339 0.48 -0.91 -17.45
CA GLU A 339 -0.60 -1.87 -17.77
C GLU A 339 -0.49 -3.22 -17.04
N TRP A 340 0.12 -3.25 -15.86
CA TRP A 340 0.22 -4.46 -15.07
C TRP A 340 -0.79 -4.50 -13.92
N THR A 341 -1.56 -5.59 -13.86
CA THR A 341 -2.50 -5.82 -12.76
C THR A 341 -1.76 -6.41 -11.57
N PHE A 342 -1.80 -5.71 -10.45
CA PHE A 342 -1.15 -6.18 -9.22
C PHE A 342 -2.02 -7.21 -8.49
N ILE A 343 -3.28 -6.87 -8.19
CA ILE A 343 -4.24 -7.81 -7.62
C ILE A 343 -5.48 -7.80 -8.50
N ALA A 344 -5.75 -8.92 -9.15
CA ALA A 344 -6.93 -9.06 -9.99
C ALA A 344 -8.19 -9.30 -9.14
N ARG A 345 -9.33 -8.74 -9.55
CA ARG A 345 -10.62 -9.10 -8.98
C ARG A 345 -10.93 -10.58 -9.14
N GLY A 346 -11.84 -11.10 -8.36
CA GLY A 346 -12.33 -12.48 -8.49
C GLY A 346 -13.15 -12.68 -9.75
N LYS A 347 -13.26 -13.94 -10.15
CA LYS A 347 -14.19 -14.37 -11.20
C LYS A 347 -15.63 -14.17 -10.72
N ASP A 348 -16.57 -14.15 -11.66
CA ASP A 348 -18.00 -14.10 -11.34
C ASP A 348 -18.40 -15.25 -10.42
N GLY A 349 -19.16 -14.93 -9.36
CA GLY A 349 -19.49 -15.85 -8.27
C GLY A 349 -18.52 -15.81 -7.09
N ALA A 350 -17.33 -15.24 -7.23
CA ALA A 350 -16.42 -15.04 -6.12
C ALA A 350 -16.89 -13.88 -5.20
N TRP A 351 -16.51 -13.93 -3.93
CA TRP A 351 -16.85 -12.90 -2.95
C TRP A 351 -16.30 -11.50 -3.31
N ASP A 352 -15.23 -11.44 -4.09
CA ASP A 352 -14.52 -10.24 -4.54
C ASP A 352 -14.63 -10.04 -6.07
N GLN A 353 -15.71 -10.54 -6.66
CA GLN A 353 -16.04 -10.28 -8.06
C GLN A 353 -16.30 -8.79 -8.31
N GLY A 354 -16.15 -8.37 -9.56
CA GLY A 354 -16.56 -7.04 -10.03
C GLY A 354 -15.57 -5.94 -9.74
N GLY A 355 -15.20 -5.72 -8.49
CA GLY A 355 -14.27 -4.64 -8.15
C GLY A 355 -13.57 -4.82 -6.82
N LEU A 356 -12.29 -4.43 -6.80
CA LEU A 356 -11.48 -4.30 -5.61
C LEU A 356 -11.31 -2.84 -5.23
N ILE A 357 -11.17 -2.59 -3.94
CA ILE A 357 -10.88 -1.25 -3.40
C ILE A 357 -9.62 -1.29 -2.53
N GLN A 358 -8.82 -0.25 -2.67
CA GLN A 358 -7.55 -0.13 -1.96
C GLN A 358 -7.74 0.27 -0.51
N GLY A 359 -7.47 -0.65 0.42
CA GLY A 359 -7.25 -0.32 1.82
C GLY A 359 -5.82 0.15 2.05
N GLN A 360 -5.59 1.02 3.03
CA GLN A 360 -4.26 1.35 3.51
C GLN A 360 -3.85 0.34 4.57
N GLY A 361 -3.53 -0.86 4.11
CA GLY A 361 -3.12 -1.97 4.93
C GLY A 361 -2.03 -2.76 4.22
N PHE A 362 -0.78 -2.49 4.59
CA PHE A 362 0.40 -3.20 4.14
C PHE A 362 1.17 -3.59 5.39
N GLU A 363 1.42 -4.87 5.58
CA GLU A 363 2.13 -5.35 6.77
C GLU A 363 3.11 -6.47 6.41
N ASN A 364 4.33 -6.33 6.90
CA ASN A 364 5.29 -7.42 6.90
C ASN A 364 5.08 -8.29 8.14
N ILE A 365 4.56 -9.50 7.93
CA ILE A 365 4.24 -10.46 8.99
C ILE A 365 5.04 -11.74 8.74
N GLY A 366 6.04 -12.00 9.58
CA GLY A 366 6.98 -13.10 9.35
C GLY A 366 7.70 -12.96 8.01
N GLU A 367 7.63 -13.98 7.19
CA GLU A 367 8.27 -14.02 5.86
C GLU A 367 7.36 -13.55 4.71
N GLN A 368 6.20 -12.96 5.04
CA GLN A 368 5.23 -12.50 4.05
C GLN A 368 4.99 -11.00 4.16
N THR A 369 4.73 -10.38 3.02
CA THR A 369 4.09 -9.08 2.93
C THR A 369 2.62 -9.29 2.63
N TYR A 370 1.75 -8.79 3.52
CA TYR A 370 0.30 -8.81 3.37
C TYR A 370 -0.20 -7.48 2.85
N ILE A 371 -1.05 -7.53 1.83
CA ILE A 371 -1.75 -6.40 1.25
C ILE A 371 -3.24 -6.61 1.48
N TYR A 372 -3.86 -5.75 2.30
CA TYR A 372 -5.28 -5.84 2.61
C TYR A 372 -6.08 -5.02 1.62
N TYR A 373 -7.17 -5.59 1.15
CA TYR A 373 -8.07 -4.94 0.20
C TYR A 373 -9.54 -5.15 0.57
N GLY A 374 -10.37 -4.23 0.14
CA GLY A 374 -11.82 -4.35 0.22
C GLY A 374 -12.42 -4.72 -1.13
N THR A 375 -13.75 -4.79 -1.17
CA THR A 375 -14.49 -5.10 -2.40
C THR A 375 -15.65 -4.15 -2.60
N TRP A 376 -15.90 -3.87 -3.86
CA TRP A 376 -17.09 -3.18 -4.34
C TRP A 376 -17.37 -3.59 -5.78
N ASP A 377 -18.50 -4.25 -5.99
CA ASP A 377 -18.93 -4.57 -7.36
C ASP A 377 -19.74 -3.39 -7.92
N PRO A 378 -19.24 -2.64 -8.91
CA PRO A 378 -19.96 -1.51 -9.51
C PRO A 378 -21.06 -1.93 -10.47
N ARG A 379 -21.08 -3.18 -10.93
CA ARG A 379 -21.94 -3.64 -12.02
C ARG A 379 -23.43 -3.64 -11.71
N PRO A 380 -23.88 -4.08 -10.55
CA PRO A 380 -25.25 -3.85 -10.14
C PRO A 380 -25.33 -2.39 -9.69
N THR A 381 -25.87 -1.58 -10.56
CA THR A 381 -25.98 -0.12 -10.40
C THR A 381 -26.11 0.31 -8.96
N GLY A 382 -24.96 0.68 -8.40
CA GLY A 382 -24.76 1.48 -7.23
C GLY A 382 -25.88 1.65 -6.22
N GLY A 383 -26.74 0.68 -6.12
CA GLY A 383 -27.75 0.67 -5.07
C GLY A 383 -27.06 0.42 -3.73
N PRO A 384 -27.59 1.03 -2.66
CA PRO A 384 -27.15 0.78 -1.30
C PRO A 384 -27.30 -0.69 -0.88
N GLU A 385 -27.96 -1.46 -1.67
CA GLU A 385 -28.43 -2.81 -1.41
C GLU A 385 -27.39 -3.91 -1.62
N MET A 386 -26.23 -3.56 -2.19
CA MET A 386 -25.16 -4.52 -2.40
C MET A 386 -24.39 -4.74 -1.12
N PRO A 387 -24.41 -5.93 -0.54
CA PRO A 387 -23.54 -6.23 0.58
C PRO A 387 -22.09 -6.13 0.12
N ARG A 388 -21.36 -5.18 0.70
CA ARG A 388 -19.95 -5.04 0.46
C ARG A 388 -19.21 -6.15 1.20
N GLY A 389 -18.41 -6.92 0.43
CA GLY A 389 -18.08 -8.30 0.77
C GLY A 389 -17.20 -8.52 1.97
N GLY A 390 -16.41 -7.56 2.42
CA GLY A 390 -15.48 -7.75 3.53
C GLY A 390 -14.06 -7.28 3.23
N VAL A 391 -13.11 -7.83 4.00
CA VAL A 391 -11.68 -7.57 3.86
C VAL A 391 -10.97 -8.83 3.41
N GLY A 392 -10.16 -8.72 2.38
CA GLY A 392 -9.27 -9.78 1.91
C GLY A 392 -7.81 -9.41 2.05
N ILE A 393 -6.97 -10.41 1.91
CA ILE A 393 -5.51 -10.33 1.88
C ILE A 393 -5.00 -10.93 0.59
N ALA A 394 -4.05 -10.26 -0.03
CA ALA A 394 -3.15 -10.86 -1.01
C ALA A 394 -1.73 -10.80 -0.44
N ALA A 395 -0.97 -11.87 -0.59
CA ALA A 395 0.34 -12.03 0.02
C ALA A 395 1.41 -12.34 -1.02
N LEU A 396 2.61 -11.91 -0.75
CA LEU A 396 3.83 -12.28 -1.45
C LEU A 396 4.97 -12.48 -0.44
N PRO A 397 6.03 -13.20 -0.81
CA PRO A 397 7.21 -13.29 0.04
C PRO A 397 7.71 -11.89 0.38
N ARG A 398 8.13 -11.69 1.62
CA ARG A 398 8.43 -10.39 2.20
C ARG A 398 9.30 -9.51 1.30
N ASP A 399 8.75 -8.33 0.94
CA ASP A 399 9.36 -7.31 0.08
C ASP A 399 9.70 -7.75 -1.37
N ARG A 400 9.17 -8.87 -1.84
CA ARG A 400 9.44 -9.39 -3.19
C ARG A 400 8.36 -8.99 -4.19
N PHE A 401 8.18 -7.70 -4.40
CA PHE A 401 7.21 -7.14 -5.35
C PHE A 401 7.64 -7.32 -6.81
N GLY A 402 8.95 -7.45 -7.05
CA GLY A 402 9.54 -7.67 -8.35
C GLY A 402 11.03 -7.97 -8.21
N ASP A 403 11.61 -8.60 -9.22
CA ASP A 403 12.98 -9.05 -9.25
C ASP A 403 13.72 -8.51 -10.45
N LEU A 404 14.99 -8.16 -10.28
CA LEU A 404 15.94 -8.14 -11.39
C LEU A 404 16.44 -9.55 -11.64
N VAL A 405 16.35 -9.99 -12.90
CA VAL A 405 16.80 -11.30 -13.36
C VAL A 405 17.67 -11.12 -14.59
N PHE A 406 18.52 -12.09 -14.86
CA PHE A 406 19.36 -12.10 -16.06
C PHE A 406 18.52 -12.05 -17.35
N ASP A 407 18.90 -11.19 -18.29
CA ASP A 407 18.29 -11.08 -19.61
C ASP A 407 19.27 -11.53 -20.69
N PRO A 408 19.11 -12.73 -21.25
CA PRO A 408 19.98 -13.23 -22.30
C PRO A 408 19.72 -12.59 -23.68
N SER A 409 18.69 -11.78 -23.85
CA SER A 409 18.31 -11.24 -25.17
C SER A 409 19.35 -10.29 -25.77
N ASN A 410 20.27 -9.80 -24.95
CA ASN A 410 21.40 -8.96 -25.37
C ASN A 410 22.68 -9.75 -25.64
N GLU A 411 22.68 -11.06 -25.44
CA GLU A 411 23.73 -11.94 -25.92
C GLU A 411 23.57 -12.07 -27.44
N GLY A 412 24.26 -11.21 -28.18
CA GLY A 412 24.18 -11.18 -29.65
C GLY A 412 24.58 -12.52 -30.31
N PRO A 413 24.19 -12.78 -31.54
CA PRO A 413 24.60 -13.97 -32.26
C PRO A 413 26.13 -14.02 -32.27
N GLY A 414 26.68 -15.22 -31.93
CA GLY A 414 28.07 -15.46 -31.59
C GLY A 414 29.13 -15.20 -32.68
N ASP A 415 28.82 -14.43 -33.73
CA ASP A 415 29.73 -14.07 -34.82
C ASP A 415 30.62 -12.84 -34.55
N TYR A 416 30.29 -12.08 -33.50
CA TYR A 416 31.16 -11.05 -32.98
C TYR A 416 31.61 -11.47 -31.59
N GLN A 417 32.89 -11.62 -31.39
CA GLN A 417 33.50 -11.75 -30.05
C GLN A 417 33.39 -10.43 -29.32
N LEU A 418 32.15 -10.04 -29.00
CA LEU A 418 31.95 -9.04 -27.99
C LEU A 418 32.40 -9.62 -26.64
N PRO A 419 33.10 -8.84 -25.80
CA PRO A 419 33.44 -9.30 -24.45
C PRO A 419 32.15 -9.79 -23.79
N GLN A 420 32.25 -10.89 -23.01
CA GLN A 420 31.09 -11.42 -22.28
C GLN A 420 30.38 -10.26 -21.55
N VAL A 421 29.16 -10.01 -21.94
CA VAL A 421 28.43 -8.85 -21.43
C VAL A 421 28.05 -9.12 -19.98
N THR A 422 28.56 -8.31 -19.08
CA THR A 422 28.31 -8.44 -17.64
C THR A 422 26.83 -8.22 -17.35
N ALA A 423 26.22 -9.09 -16.55
CA ALA A 423 24.89 -8.87 -16.02
C ALA A 423 25.03 -8.14 -14.68
N GLU A 424 24.68 -6.87 -14.63
CA GLU A 424 25.06 -6.02 -13.49
C GLU A 424 24.09 -4.86 -13.23
N LEU A 425 24.16 -4.32 -12.04
CA LEU A 425 23.51 -3.07 -11.66
C LEU A 425 24.46 -2.19 -10.85
N VAL A 426 24.22 -0.87 -10.91
CA VAL A 426 24.85 0.12 -10.03
C VAL A 426 23.77 0.98 -9.37
N THR A 427 23.85 1.14 -8.05
CA THR A 427 22.91 1.95 -7.29
C THR A 427 23.19 3.44 -7.42
N THR A 428 22.20 4.26 -7.04
CA THR A 428 22.44 5.68 -6.77
C THR A 428 23.49 5.86 -5.67
N SER A 429 24.01 7.08 -5.54
CA SER A 429 24.98 7.42 -4.49
C SER A 429 24.30 7.40 -3.11
N LEU A 430 24.87 6.62 -2.19
CA LEU A 430 24.38 6.43 -0.84
C LEU A 430 25.24 7.22 0.15
N SER A 431 24.62 8.03 1.00
CA SER A 431 25.26 8.81 2.07
C SER A 431 24.75 8.31 3.42
N VAL A 432 25.38 7.27 3.96
CA VAL A 432 25.02 6.69 5.26
C VAL A 432 26.28 6.52 6.09
N LYS A 433 26.23 6.88 7.37
CA LYS A 433 27.38 6.66 8.28
C LYS A 433 27.43 5.21 8.71
N ASN A 434 28.57 4.56 8.46
CA ASN A 434 28.82 3.15 8.83
C ASN A 434 27.70 2.22 8.40
N PRO A 435 27.29 2.20 7.12
CA PRO A 435 26.14 1.43 6.68
C PRO A 435 26.40 -0.08 6.78
N ARG A 436 25.36 -0.80 7.12
CA ARG A 436 25.27 -2.24 6.95
C ARG A 436 24.35 -2.54 5.79
N PHE A 437 24.79 -3.40 4.91
CA PHE A 437 24.06 -3.76 3.71
C PHE A 437 23.49 -5.17 3.84
N TYR A 438 22.30 -5.36 3.30
CA TYR A 438 21.63 -6.65 3.27
C TYR A 438 20.96 -6.82 1.90
N ILE A 439 20.81 -8.06 1.47
CA ILE A 439 20.09 -8.38 0.23
C ILE A 439 18.87 -9.25 0.51
N ASN A 440 17.89 -9.15 -0.37
CA ASN A 440 16.76 -10.04 -0.50
C ASN A 440 16.81 -10.65 -1.90
N ALA A 441 17.27 -11.90 -1.97
CA ALA A 441 17.50 -12.60 -3.22
C ALA A 441 17.24 -14.10 -3.12
N ASP A 442 16.84 -14.69 -4.25
CA ASP A 442 16.64 -16.13 -4.43
C ASP A 442 17.54 -16.67 -5.54
N GLY A 443 17.60 -18.01 -5.64
CA GLY A 443 18.31 -18.73 -6.68
C GLY A 443 19.83 -18.67 -6.54
N LEU A 444 20.36 -18.23 -5.39
CA LEU A 444 21.80 -18.17 -5.14
C LEU A 444 22.36 -19.54 -4.74
N SER A 445 23.54 -19.84 -5.26
CA SER A 445 24.34 -21.04 -5.02
C SER A 445 25.80 -20.79 -5.39
N GLU A 446 26.65 -21.80 -5.26
CA GLU A 446 28.05 -21.70 -5.74
C GLU A 446 28.15 -21.48 -7.27
N ASP A 447 27.13 -21.96 -8.03
CA ASP A 447 27.06 -21.80 -9.49
C ASP A 447 26.27 -20.55 -9.92
N ALA A 448 25.63 -19.86 -8.99
CA ALA A 448 24.76 -18.69 -9.20
C ALA A 448 24.97 -17.70 -8.05
N ALA A 449 25.85 -16.73 -8.22
CA ALA A 449 26.28 -15.85 -7.15
C ALA A 449 26.11 -14.37 -7.50
N LEU A 450 25.99 -13.54 -6.47
CA LEU A 450 26.14 -12.10 -6.60
C LEU A 450 27.54 -11.71 -6.13
N ARG A 451 28.38 -11.18 -7.02
CA ARG A 451 29.57 -10.45 -6.63
C ARG A 451 29.19 -9.01 -6.37
N ILE A 452 29.50 -8.53 -5.18
CA ILE A 452 29.11 -7.20 -4.73
C ILE A 452 30.36 -6.43 -4.33
N GLU A 453 30.51 -5.22 -4.84
CA GLU A 453 31.60 -4.32 -4.52
C GLU A 453 31.10 -2.90 -4.26
N LEU A 454 31.82 -2.13 -3.47
CA LEU A 454 31.58 -0.72 -3.30
C LEU A 454 32.42 0.09 -4.28
N LEU A 455 31.77 1.07 -4.88
CA LEU A 455 32.41 2.05 -5.74
C LEU A 455 32.48 3.42 -5.06
N ASP A 456 33.56 4.16 -5.33
CA ASP A 456 33.72 5.55 -4.93
C ASP A 456 32.87 6.50 -5.82
N HIS A 457 33.01 7.79 -5.61
CA HIS A 457 32.29 8.83 -6.36
C HIS A 457 32.68 8.92 -7.85
N LEU A 458 33.80 8.30 -8.24
CA LEU A 458 34.27 8.15 -9.62
C LEU A 458 34.00 6.77 -10.19
N GLU A 459 33.16 5.98 -9.52
CA GLU A 459 32.78 4.61 -9.89
C GLU A 459 33.98 3.63 -9.92
N ARG A 460 35.00 3.87 -9.09
CA ARG A 460 36.15 2.97 -8.96
C ARG A 460 35.95 2.03 -7.77
N PRO A 461 36.26 0.74 -7.90
CA PRO A 461 36.19 -0.20 -6.78
C PRO A 461 37.04 0.25 -5.59
N ILE A 462 36.45 0.17 -4.38
CA ILE A 462 37.12 0.52 -3.13
C ILE A 462 37.78 -0.74 -2.56
N PRO A 463 39.13 -0.80 -2.42
CA PRO A 463 39.83 -1.98 -1.94
C PRO A 463 39.30 -2.49 -0.59
N GLY A 464 39.06 -3.79 -0.49
CA GLY A 464 38.58 -4.46 0.71
C GLY A 464 37.07 -4.49 0.88
N TYR A 465 36.34 -3.83 -0.02
CA TYR A 465 34.87 -3.83 -0.03
C TYR A 465 34.33 -4.62 -1.24
N GLU A 466 34.76 -5.87 -1.31
CA GLU A 466 34.28 -6.85 -2.28
C GLU A 466 33.86 -8.12 -1.54
N THR A 467 32.78 -8.73 -2.00
CA THR A 467 32.30 -10.01 -1.48
C THR A 467 31.52 -10.78 -2.53
N ARG A 468 31.39 -12.09 -2.32
CA ARG A 468 30.60 -12.99 -3.13
C ARG A 468 29.51 -13.61 -2.27
N VAL A 469 28.24 -13.46 -2.65
CA VAL A 469 27.08 -13.98 -1.93
C VAL A 469 26.50 -15.15 -2.70
N THR A 470 26.44 -16.32 -2.05
CA THR A 470 25.99 -17.61 -2.62
C THR A 470 24.77 -18.18 -1.90
N GLN A 471 24.24 -17.48 -0.90
CA GLN A 471 23.10 -17.94 -0.12
C GLN A 471 21.87 -17.06 -0.36
N SER A 472 20.75 -17.70 -0.70
CA SER A 472 19.45 -17.07 -0.83
C SER A 472 18.87 -16.72 0.54
N GLY A 473 18.04 -15.68 0.59
CA GLY A 473 17.28 -15.33 1.79
C GLY A 473 16.80 -13.90 1.82
N PHE A 474 16.09 -13.61 2.89
CA PHE A 474 15.59 -12.29 3.24
C PHE A 474 16.54 -11.61 4.25
N GLN A 475 16.87 -10.34 4.02
CA GLN A 475 17.82 -9.58 4.87
C GLN A 475 19.16 -10.27 5.09
N MET A 476 19.68 -10.94 4.03
CA MET A 476 20.99 -11.59 4.08
C MET A 476 22.09 -10.55 4.21
N PRO A 477 22.94 -10.57 5.26
CA PRO A 477 23.95 -9.56 5.46
C PRO A 477 25.08 -9.68 4.42
N ILE A 478 25.50 -8.53 3.88
CA ILE A 478 26.69 -8.41 3.05
C ILE A 478 27.89 -8.23 3.99
N GLN A 479 28.82 -9.21 3.96
CA GLN A 479 30.04 -9.18 4.77
C GLN A 479 31.24 -8.85 3.90
N TRP A 480 31.95 -7.79 4.25
CA TRP A 480 33.13 -7.36 3.53
C TRP A 480 34.39 -8.11 3.98
N GLY A 481 35.29 -8.37 3.04
CA GLY A 481 36.50 -9.16 3.32
C GLY A 481 37.45 -8.47 4.30
N LYS A 482 37.92 -7.26 4.00
CA LYS A 482 38.80 -6.46 4.85
C LYS A 482 38.44 -4.98 4.73
N PRO A 483 37.37 -4.55 5.40
CA PRO A 483 36.93 -3.18 5.27
C PRO A 483 37.96 -2.19 5.88
N GLY A 484 38.30 -1.15 5.12
CA GLY A 484 39.00 0.02 5.60
C GLY A 484 38.05 1.03 6.24
N ARG A 485 38.45 2.32 6.26
CA ARG A 485 37.54 3.40 6.63
C ARG A 485 36.45 3.51 5.59
N PHE A 486 35.18 3.54 6.05
CA PHE A 486 34.03 3.67 5.16
C PHE A 486 34.00 5.08 4.56
N PRO A 487 33.89 5.22 3.23
CA PRO A 487 33.76 6.53 2.59
C PRO A 487 32.40 7.18 2.90
N ASP A 488 32.33 8.53 2.84
CA ASP A 488 31.11 9.27 3.11
C ASP A 488 30.03 9.07 2.05
N ARG A 489 30.42 8.67 0.85
CA ARG A 489 29.53 8.38 -0.27
C ARG A 489 30.01 7.15 -1.04
N VAL A 490 29.11 6.23 -1.29
CA VAL A 490 29.40 5.00 -2.01
C VAL A 490 28.24 4.64 -2.95
N ARG A 491 28.54 3.79 -3.92
CA ARG A 491 27.55 3.06 -4.73
C ARG A 491 27.78 1.58 -4.54
N LEU A 492 26.73 0.78 -4.62
CA LEU A 492 26.88 -0.66 -4.78
C LEU A 492 26.91 -1.00 -6.27
N HIS A 493 27.86 -1.82 -6.63
CA HIS A 493 27.91 -2.52 -7.90
C HIS A 493 27.63 -4.00 -7.62
N VAL A 494 26.62 -4.55 -8.25
CA VAL A 494 26.18 -5.93 -8.05
C VAL A 494 26.22 -6.64 -9.39
N ILE A 495 26.98 -7.72 -9.46
CA ILE A 495 27.24 -8.50 -10.67
C ILE A 495 26.68 -9.92 -10.49
N PHE A 496 25.89 -10.36 -11.45
CA PHE A 496 25.32 -11.71 -11.49
C PHE A 496 26.33 -12.65 -12.14
N GLU A 497 26.87 -13.61 -11.38
CA GLU A 497 27.96 -14.48 -11.78
C GLU A 497 27.56 -15.96 -11.78
N GLY A 498 28.36 -16.73 -12.53
CA GLY A 498 28.27 -18.17 -12.58
C GLY A 498 27.45 -18.72 -13.74
N PRO A 499 27.60 -20.03 -14.02
CA PRO A 499 26.91 -20.67 -15.14
C PRO A 499 25.40 -20.76 -14.98
N LYS A 500 24.89 -20.65 -13.74
CA LYS A 500 23.46 -20.64 -13.41
C LYS A 500 22.94 -19.24 -13.01
N ARG A 501 23.62 -18.18 -13.48
CA ARG A 501 23.18 -16.79 -13.16
C ARG A 501 21.73 -16.48 -13.54
N ALA A 502 21.14 -17.24 -14.45
CA ALA A 502 19.73 -17.13 -14.82
C ALA A 502 18.75 -17.53 -13.69
N ASP A 503 19.23 -18.27 -12.69
CA ASP A 503 18.40 -18.66 -11.53
C ASP A 503 18.29 -17.51 -10.51
N ILE A 504 19.18 -16.51 -10.58
CA ILE A 504 19.25 -15.41 -9.63
C ILE A 504 18.03 -14.49 -9.78
N ARG A 505 17.42 -14.16 -8.64
CA ARG A 505 16.33 -13.21 -8.50
C ARG A 505 16.66 -12.24 -7.38
N LEU A 506 17.00 -11.00 -7.71
CA LEU A 506 17.31 -9.95 -6.74
C LEU A 506 16.09 -9.04 -6.57
N SER A 507 15.47 -9.04 -5.40
CA SER A 507 14.25 -8.29 -5.13
C SER A 507 14.51 -6.93 -4.49
N ALA A 508 15.44 -6.85 -3.53
CA ALA A 508 15.77 -5.62 -2.83
C ALA A 508 17.14 -5.63 -2.20
N ILE A 509 17.68 -4.44 -1.98
CA ILE A 509 18.88 -4.18 -1.18
C ILE A 509 18.48 -3.24 -0.03
N TYR A 510 18.92 -3.55 1.18
CA TYR A 510 18.66 -2.72 2.35
C TYR A 510 19.96 -2.08 2.83
N VAL A 511 19.88 -0.81 3.21
CA VAL A 511 20.97 -0.02 3.75
C VAL A 511 20.55 0.55 5.12
N LYS A 512 21.18 0.04 6.19
CA LYS A 512 20.84 0.35 7.57
C LYS A 512 22.00 1.02 8.29
#